data_7357b038955f202b79a3bd7b4a0021a3
#
_entry.id   7357b038955f202b79a3bd7b4a0021a3
#
_cell.length_a   1.000
_cell.length_b   1.000
_cell.length_c   1.000
_cell.angle_alpha   90.00
_cell.angle_beta   90.00
_cell.angle_gamma   90.00
#
_symmetry.space_group_name_H-M   'P 1'
#
loop_
_entity.id
_entity.type
_entity.pdbx_description
1 polymer ?
#
loop_
_entity_poly.entity_id
_entity_poly.type
_entity_poly.pdbx_seq_one_letter_code
_entity_poly.pdbx_strand_id
1 'polypeptide(L)'
;MQLVRPSDRHLASYVAALRRGWSADNVRGAVAAQEELQRIEADAGAFLASMEDREAKGAPVTLPDGSVVQRIPGLRRWMWDEEFLGSIGLRWQPGTSELPPHCLGHIGYAVVPWHQRKGHAVSAILQLLPEAKAIGLPFVEITTDPDNTASQKVIERAGGSLHGTFTKPVQFGSKPGLRFRIHLQ
;
A
#
# COMPACT_ATOMS: atom_id res chain seq x y z
N MET A 1 8.51 14.29 8.25
CA MET A 1 8.21 13.22 7.26
C MET A 1 7.32 13.76 6.16
N GLN A 2 7.63 13.45 4.91
CA GLN A 2 6.85 13.78 3.72
C GLN A 2 6.66 12.54 2.86
N LEU A 3 5.60 12.52 2.04
CA LEU A 3 5.47 11.53 0.98
C LEU A 3 6.26 11.98 -0.24
N VAL A 4 7.10 11.08 -0.75
CA VAL A 4 7.88 11.32 -1.96
C VAL A 4 7.54 10.30 -3.03
N ARG A 5 7.63 10.72 -4.30
CA ARG A 5 7.65 9.78 -5.40
C ARG A 5 8.98 9.02 -5.36
N PRO A 6 8.97 7.68 -5.41
CA PRO A 6 10.18 6.89 -5.50
C PRO A 6 11.10 7.36 -6.64
N SER A 7 12.38 7.52 -6.35
CA SER A 7 13.39 7.94 -7.34
C SER A 7 14.78 7.47 -6.92
N ASP A 8 15.75 7.57 -7.81
CA ASP A 8 17.13 7.11 -7.59
C ASP A 8 17.75 7.66 -6.31
N ARG A 9 17.51 8.93 -5.97
CA ARG A 9 18.03 9.55 -4.75
C ARG A 9 17.55 8.90 -3.46
N HIS A 10 16.42 8.20 -3.49
CA HIS A 10 15.81 7.53 -2.34
C HIS A 10 16.15 6.03 -2.29
N LEU A 11 16.64 5.48 -3.41
CA LEU A 11 16.74 4.04 -3.64
C LEU A 11 17.69 3.35 -2.67
N ALA A 12 18.82 3.96 -2.35
CA ALA A 12 19.81 3.36 -1.45
C ALA A 12 19.24 3.07 -0.05
N SER A 13 18.44 3.98 0.49
CA SER A 13 17.81 3.81 1.80
C SER A 13 16.68 2.75 1.74
N TYR A 14 15.92 2.70 0.65
CA TYR A 14 14.92 1.64 0.41
C TYR A 14 15.58 0.27 0.35
N VAL A 15 16.65 0.12 -0.44
CA VAL A 15 17.42 -1.12 -0.56
C VAL A 15 17.98 -1.56 0.81
N ALA A 16 18.43 -0.62 1.63
CA ALA A 16 18.88 -0.93 2.98
C ALA A 16 17.74 -1.51 3.85
N ALA A 17 16.51 -1.02 3.71
CA ALA A 17 15.35 -1.59 4.40
C ALA A 17 15.01 -3.01 3.90
N LEU A 18 15.02 -3.24 2.58
CA LEU A 18 14.80 -4.56 2.00
C LEU A 18 15.85 -5.58 2.48
N ARG A 19 17.14 -5.19 2.51
CA ARG A 19 18.25 -6.04 3.02
C ARG A 19 18.11 -6.41 4.49
N ARG A 20 17.41 -5.61 5.27
CA ARG A 20 17.01 -5.92 6.65
C ARG A 20 15.78 -6.82 6.75
N GLY A 21 15.27 -7.34 5.61
CA GLY A 21 14.11 -8.22 5.53
C GLY A 21 12.77 -7.52 5.60
N TRP A 22 12.73 -6.18 5.56
CA TRP A 22 11.46 -5.47 5.51
C TRP A 22 10.84 -5.54 4.11
N SER A 23 9.52 -5.67 4.06
CA SER A 23 8.73 -5.52 2.84
C SER A 23 7.41 -4.84 3.16
N ALA A 24 6.85 -4.13 2.17
CA ALA A 24 5.48 -3.65 2.22
C ALA A 24 4.45 -4.78 2.07
N ASP A 25 4.87 -5.95 1.58
CA ASP A 25 4.05 -7.16 1.52
C ASP A 25 4.09 -7.88 2.87
N ASN A 26 3.08 -7.64 3.70
CA ASN A 26 2.97 -8.24 5.02
C ASN A 26 2.67 -9.76 5.01
N VAL A 27 2.32 -10.32 3.84
CA VAL A 27 2.03 -11.75 3.69
C VAL A 27 3.31 -12.53 3.40
N ARG A 28 4.10 -12.07 2.42
CA ARG A 28 5.30 -12.77 1.96
C ARG A 28 6.60 -12.26 2.60
N GLY A 29 6.54 -11.10 3.26
CA GLY A 29 7.65 -10.56 4.06
C GLY A 29 9.00 -10.56 3.37
N ALA A 30 9.98 -11.29 3.95
CA ALA A 30 11.35 -11.34 3.46
C ALA A 30 11.48 -11.92 2.04
N VAL A 31 10.58 -12.81 1.62
CA VAL A 31 10.57 -13.35 0.25
C VAL A 31 10.28 -12.22 -0.75
N ALA A 32 9.26 -11.42 -0.48
CA ALA A 32 8.95 -10.27 -1.32
C ALA A 32 10.08 -9.23 -1.32
N ALA A 33 10.77 -9.03 -0.19
CA ALA A 33 11.93 -8.16 -0.13
C ALA A 33 13.06 -8.64 -1.05
N GLN A 34 13.34 -9.93 -1.10
CA GLN A 34 14.36 -10.51 -1.99
C GLN A 34 13.97 -10.36 -3.47
N GLU A 35 12.71 -10.61 -3.82
CA GLU A 35 12.22 -10.40 -5.19
C GLU A 35 12.36 -8.93 -5.63
N GLU A 36 12.05 -7.98 -4.75
CA GLU A 36 12.24 -6.56 -5.06
C GLU A 36 13.72 -6.19 -5.20
N LEU A 37 14.61 -6.73 -4.38
CA LEU A 37 16.05 -6.55 -4.53
C LEU A 37 16.55 -7.06 -5.89
N GLN A 38 16.14 -8.26 -6.31
CA GLN A 38 16.49 -8.81 -7.61
C GLN A 38 16.00 -7.93 -8.77
N ARG A 39 14.78 -7.40 -8.66
CA ARG A 39 14.23 -6.48 -9.67
C ARG A 39 15.00 -5.17 -9.75
N ILE A 40 15.42 -4.63 -8.59
CA ILE A 40 16.23 -3.40 -8.53
C ILE A 40 17.61 -3.64 -9.14
N GLU A 41 18.24 -4.77 -8.82
CA GLU A 41 19.55 -5.16 -9.37
C GLU A 41 19.50 -5.38 -10.88
N ALA A 42 18.41 -5.93 -11.40
CA ALA A 42 18.22 -6.14 -12.83
C ALA A 42 17.99 -4.83 -13.58
N ASP A 43 17.10 -3.96 -13.10
CA ASP A 43 16.79 -2.65 -13.69
C ASP A 43 16.11 -1.74 -12.66
N ALA A 44 16.90 -0.90 -12.01
CA ALA A 44 16.41 0.06 -11.03
C ALA A 44 15.43 1.09 -11.63
N GLY A 45 15.66 1.50 -12.86
CA GLY A 45 14.79 2.45 -13.58
C GLY A 45 13.41 1.86 -13.84
N ALA A 46 13.34 0.64 -14.37
CA ALA A 46 12.09 -0.07 -14.59
C ALA A 46 11.37 -0.36 -13.26
N PHE A 47 12.12 -0.72 -12.21
CA PHE A 47 11.55 -0.90 -10.88
C PHE A 47 10.87 0.40 -10.38
N LEU A 48 11.58 1.52 -10.41
CA LEU A 48 11.04 2.82 -9.98
C LEU A 48 9.85 3.27 -10.85
N ALA A 49 9.91 3.07 -12.16
CA ALA A 49 8.80 3.35 -13.07
C ALA A 49 7.54 2.52 -12.71
N SER A 50 7.71 1.27 -12.26
CA SER A 50 6.61 0.40 -11.87
C SER A 50 5.89 0.85 -10.58
N MET A 51 6.44 1.81 -9.83
CA MET A 51 5.82 2.35 -8.60
C MET A 51 4.62 3.26 -8.88
N GLU A 52 4.39 3.66 -10.11
CA GLU A 52 3.23 4.43 -10.50
C GLU A 52 2.73 3.97 -11.86
N ASP A 53 1.57 3.33 -11.87
CA ASP A 53 0.91 2.83 -13.08
C ASP A 53 -0.56 3.27 -13.08
N ARG A 54 -0.78 4.50 -13.51
CA ARG A 54 -2.12 5.12 -13.51
C ARG A 54 -3.06 4.59 -14.58
N GLU A 55 -2.53 3.85 -15.54
CA GLU A 55 -3.27 3.32 -16.69
C GLU A 55 -3.36 1.78 -16.69
N ALA A 56 -2.83 1.13 -15.65
CA ALA A 56 -2.78 -0.33 -15.52
C ALA A 56 -2.10 -1.04 -16.71
N LYS A 57 -1.03 -0.43 -17.24
CA LYS A 57 -0.25 -0.97 -18.38
C LYS A 57 0.78 -2.02 -17.99
N GLY A 58 1.05 -2.14 -16.69
CA GLY A 58 1.98 -3.14 -16.18
C GLY A 58 1.47 -4.58 -16.33
N ALA A 59 2.36 -5.54 -16.13
CA ALA A 59 2.01 -6.95 -16.18
C ALA A 59 0.86 -7.30 -15.24
N PRO A 60 0.03 -8.32 -15.57
CA PRO A 60 -0.96 -8.86 -14.67
C PRO A 60 -0.38 -9.25 -13.30
N VAL A 61 -1.23 -9.32 -12.30
CA VAL A 61 -0.82 -9.63 -10.91
C VAL A 61 -1.12 -11.10 -10.62
N THR A 62 -0.13 -11.82 -10.13
CA THR A 62 -0.33 -13.19 -9.62
C THR A 62 -0.76 -13.09 -8.15
N LEU A 63 -1.91 -13.68 -7.83
CA LEU A 63 -2.45 -13.76 -6.47
C LEU A 63 -1.79 -14.89 -5.67
N PRO A 64 -1.94 -14.92 -4.33
CA PRO A 64 -1.34 -15.96 -3.49
C PRO A 64 -1.75 -17.40 -3.83
N ASP A 65 -2.92 -17.59 -4.46
CA ASP A 65 -3.41 -18.90 -4.92
C ASP A 65 -2.88 -19.30 -6.30
N GLY A 66 -2.01 -18.48 -6.91
CA GLY A 66 -1.46 -18.69 -8.25
C GLY A 66 -2.35 -18.19 -9.39
N SER A 67 -3.57 -17.73 -9.11
CA SER A 67 -4.42 -17.14 -10.15
C SER A 67 -3.85 -15.81 -10.64
N VAL A 68 -4.09 -15.49 -11.91
CA VAL A 68 -3.60 -14.28 -12.54
C VAL A 68 -4.79 -13.35 -12.80
N VAL A 69 -4.70 -12.13 -12.32
CA VAL A 69 -5.74 -11.11 -12.47
C VAL A 69 -5.20 -9.88 -13.18
N GLN A 70 -6.09 -9.16 -13.84
CA GLN A 70 -5.74 -7.91 -14.49
C GLN A 70 -5.32 -6.88 -13.45
N ARG A 71 -4.23 -6.17 -13.72
CA ARG A 71 -3.79 -5.05 -12.90
C ARG A 71 -4.83 -3.93 -12.94
N ILE A 72 -5.00 -3.24 -11.83
CA ILE A 72 -5.75 -1.99 -11.77
C ILE A 72 -4.78 -0.81 -11.60
N PRO A 73 -5.18 0.40 -11.95
CA PRO A 73 -4.40 1.61 -11.69
C PRO A 73 -3.94 1.71 -10.24
N GLY A 74 -2.72 2.17 -10.06
CA GLY A 74 -2.16 2.34 -8.75
C GLY A 74 -0.92 3.20 -8.72
N LEU A 75 -0.59 3.67 -7.55
CA LEU A 75 0.65 4.38 -7.27
C LEU A 75 1.18 4.01 -5.89
N ARG A 76 2.47 4.16 -5.74
CA ARG A 76 3.15 3.99 -4.46
C ARG A 76 3.93 5.27 -4.14
N ARG A 77 3.92 5.66 -2.87
CA ARG A 77 4.72 6.75 -2.32
C ARG A 77 5.58 6.19 -1.19
N TRP A 78 6.77 6.76 -1.02
CA TRP A 78 7.61 6.46 0.12
C TRP A 78 7.48 7.54 1.18
N MET A 79 7.39 7.09 2.44
CA MET A 79 7.49 7.93 3.62
C MET A 79 8.95 8.26 3.83
N TRP A 80 9.30 9.54 3.83
CA TRP A 80 10.68 10.01 3.80
C TRP A 80 10.95 11.09 4.84
N ASP A 81 12.08 10.95 5.53
CA ASP A 81 12.64 11.97 6.41
C ASP A 81 14.13 11.71 6.56
N GLU A 82 14.94 12.27 5.63
CA GLU A 82 16.36 11.96 5.44
C GLU A 82 16.65 10.51 5.05
N GLU A 83 15.80 9.57 5.48
CA GLU A 83 15.85 8.14 5.16
C GLU A 83 14.46 7.57 4.85
N PHE A 84 14.43 6.32 4.39
CA PHE A 84 13.19 5.59 4.11
C PHE A 84 12.52 5.13 5.41
N LEU A 85 11.28 5.55 5.64
CA LEU A 85 10.51 5.22 6.83
C LEU A 85 9.39 4.20 6.58
N GLY A 86 9.01 4.00 5.32
CA GLY A 86 7.92 3.11 4.95
C GLY A 86 7.31 3.45 3.60
N SER A 87 6.29 2.72 3.25
CA SER A 87 5.59 2.82 1.96
C SER A 87 4.09 2.91 2.16
N ILE A 88 3.43 3.65 1.28
CA ILE A 88 1.98 3.72 1.16
C ILE A 88 1.60 3.64 -0.31
N GLY A 89 0.53 2.89 -0.62
CA GLY A 89 0.01 2.76 -1.96
C GLY A 89 -1.45 3.14 -2.04
N LEU A 90 -1.84 3.66 -3.19
CA LEU A 90 -3.23 3.91 -3.58
C LEU A 90 -3.52 3.13 -4.85
N ARG A 91 -4.66 2.47 -4.90
CA ARG A 91 -5.19 1.77 -6.07
C ARG A 91 -6.65 2.09 -6.24
N TRP A 92 -7.12 2.06 -7.48
CA TRP A 92 -8.50 2.41 -7.80
C TRP A 92 -8.95 1.69 -9.06
N GLN A 93 -10.26 1.72 -9.32
CA GLN A 93 -10.85 1.25 -10.56
C GLN A 93 -11.48 2.46 -11.27
N PRO A 94 -11.16 2.72 -12.55
CA PRO A 94 -11.71 3.86 -13.26
C PRO A 94 -13.24 3.82 -13.35
N GLY A 95 -13.87 4.97 -13.12
CA GLY A 95 -15.32 5.13 -13.26
C GLY A 95 -16.16 4.55 -12.12
N THR A 96 -15.55 4.04 -11.07
CA THR A 96 -16.26 3.50 -9.90
C THR A 96 -15.48 3.74 -8.61
N SER A 97 -16.19 3.76 -7.50
CA SER A 97 -15.60 3.75 -6.15
C SER A 97 -15.41 2.35 -5.57
N GLU A 98 -15.76 1.32 -6.32
CA GLU A 98 -15.61 -0.07 -5.89
C GLU A 98 -14.27 -0.63 -6.37
N LEU A 99 -13.80 -1.65 -5.67
CA LEU A 99 -12.59 -2.39 -6.03
C LEU A 99 -12.97 -3.82 -6.44
N PRO A 100 -12.19 -4.45 -7.34
CA PRO A 100 -12.41 -5.84 -7.68
C PRO A 100 -12.18 -6.74 -6.44
N PRO A 101 -12.82 -7.93 -6.38
CA PRO A 101 -12.81 -8.79 -5.19
C PRO A 101 -11.42 -9.17 -4.66
N HIS A 102 -10.41 -9.18 -5.52
CA HIS A 102 -9.03 -9.46 -5.14
C HIS A 102 -8.29 -8.24 -4.53
N CYS A 103 -8.93 -7.08 -4.44
CA CYS A 103 -8.38 -5.88 -3.80
C CYS A 103 -9.13 -5.58 -2.51
N LEU A 104 -8.48 -5.74 -1.37
CA LEU A 104 -9.13 -5.60 -0.07
C LEU A 104 -9.41 -4.15 0.33
N GLY A 105 -8.70 -3.17 -0.24
CA GLY A 105 -8.88 -1.75 0.06
C GLY A 105 -8.11 -0.86 -0.91
N HIS A 106 -8.47 0.43 -0.96
CA HIS A 106 -7.82 1.43 -1.81
C HIS A 106 -6.39 1.74 -1.34
N ILE A 107 -6.19 1.84 -0.03
CA ILE A 107 -4.90 2.20 0.58
C ILE A 107 -4.34 1.02 1.34
N GLY A 108 -3.06 0.74 1.11
CA GLY A 108 -2.24 -0.14 1.93
C GLY A 108 -0.96 0.59 2.33
N TYR A 109 -0.50 0.39 3.56
CA TYR A 109 0.72 1.02 4.07
C TYR A 109 1.51 0.09 4.98
N ALA A 110 2.81 0.32 5.04
CA ALA A 110 3.70 -0.35 5.96
C ALA A 110 4.85 0.60 6.38
N VAL A 111 5.08 0.72 7.67
CA VAL A 111 6.20 1.48 8.26
C VAL A 111 7.27 0.50 8.69
N VAL A 112 8.53 0.83 8.44
CA VAL A 112 9.64 -0.01 8.90
C VAL A 112 9.64 -0.16 10.43
N PRO A 113 9.93 -1.32 10.99
CA PRO A 113 9.78 -1.60 12.44
C PRO A 113 10.49 -0.58 13.34
N TRP A 114 11.69 -0.15 12.95
CA TRP A 114 12.51 0.79 13.71
C TRP A 114 12.04 2.25 13.67
N HIS A 115 11.02 2.55 12.85
CA HIS A 115 10.37 3.87 12.78
C HIS A 115 8.88 3.84 13.12
N GLN A 116 8.35 2.72 13.60
CA GLN A 116 6.96 2.63 14.02
C GLN A 116 6.64 3.49 15.25
N ARG A 117 5.34 3.69 15.51
CA ARG A 117 4.79 4.40 16.69
C ARG A 117 5.16 5.89 16.77
N LYS A 118 5.60 6.50 15.67
CA LYS A 118 5.94 7.93 15.56
C LYS A 118 4.91 8.74 14.75
N GLY A 119 3.74 8.18 14.43
CA GLY A 119 2.67 8.85 13.68
C GLY A 119 2.85 8.87 12.16
N HIS A 120 3.90 8.27 11.61
CA HIS A 120 4.19 8.31 10.18
C HIS A 120 3.07 7.76 9.31
N ALA A 121 2.42 6.66 9.70
CA ALA A 121 1.31 6.08 8.95
C ALA A 121 0.10 7.01 8.88
N VAL A 122 -0.26 7.68 9.98
CA VAL A 122 -1.35 8.67 10.01
C VAL A 122 -1.04 9.82 9.06
N SER A 123 0.15 10.41 9.19
CA SER A 123 0.61 11.50 8.34
C SER A 123 0.66 11.10 6.86
N ALA A 124 1.08 9.87 6.55
CA ALA A 124 1.12 9.35 5.19
C ALA A 124 -0.29 9.21 4.58
N ILE A 125 -1.25 8.67 5.33
CA ILE A 125 -2.63 8.59 4.87
C ILE A 125 -3.15 10.00 4.56
N LEU A 126 -3.05 10.93 5.51
CA LEU A 126 -3.53 12.30 5.33
C LEU A 126 -2.90 13.02 4.12
N GLN A 127 -1.61 12.82 3.86
CA GLN A 127 -0.94 13.38 2.70
C GLN A 127 -1.36 12.72 1.37
N LEU A 128 -1.85 11.46 1.41
CA LEU A 128 -2.28 10.75 0.21
C LEU A 128 -3.74 11.05 -0.19
N LEU A 129 -4.61 11.43 0.77
CA LEU A 129 -6.03 11.70 0.50
C LEU A 129 -6.27 12.73 -0.63
N PRO A 130 -5.49 13.83 -0.76
CA PRO A 130 -5.63 14.74 -1.88
C PRO A 130 -5.42 14.08 -3.26
N GLU A 131 -4.50 13.12 -3.39
CA GLU A 131 -4.32 12.37 -4.64
C GLU A 131 -5.55 11.50 -4.94
N ALA A 132 -6.12 10.85 -3.93
CA ALA A 132 -7.33 10.05 -4.08
C ALA A 132 -8.55 10.93 -4.48
N LYS A 133 -8.67 12.12 -3.89
CA LYS A 133 -9.70 13.09 -4.27
C LYS A 133 -9.53 13.59 -5.70
N ALA A 134 -8.30 13.88 -6.13
CA ALA A 134 -8.00 14.33 -7.49
C ALA A 134 -8.30 13.26 -8.57
N ILE A 135 -8.30 11.97 -8.20
CA ILE A 135 -8.72 10.85 -9.05
C ILE A 135 -10.27 10.79 -9.17
N GLY A 136 -10.99 11.48 -8.30
CA GLY A 136 -12.46 11.52 -8.29
C GLY A 136 -13.09 10.48 -7.35
N LEU A 137 -12.33 9.87 -6.45
CA LEU A 137 -12.90 8.96 -5.46
C LEU A 137 -13.73 9.74 -4.42
N PRO A 138 -14.94 9.31 -4.09
CA PRO A 138 -15.75 9.94 -3.03
C PRO A 138 -15.31 9.52 -1.63
N PHE A 139 -14.62 8.39 -1.53
CA PHE A 139 -14.04 7.84 -0.31
C PHE A 139 -12.87 6.89 -0.65
N VAL A 140 -12.08 6.59 0.34
CA VAL A 140 -11.12 5.48 0.29
C VAL A 140 -11.45 4.45 1.36
N GLU A 141 -11.24 3.18 1.03
CA GLU A 141 -11.35 2.07 1.98
C GLU A 141 -9.97 1.58 2.38
N ILE A 142 -9.81 1.31 3.67
CA ILE A 142 -8.63 0.68 4.26
C ILE A 142 -9.11 -0.52 5.06
N THR A 143 -8.49 -1.67 4.85
CA THR A 143 -8.85 -2.88 5.58
C THR A 143 -7.73 -3.30 6.53
N THR A 144 -8.12 -3.93 7.64
CA THR A 144 -7.18 -4.47 8.62
C THR A 144 -7.78 -5.70 9.31
N ASP A 145 -6.94 -6.45 9.99
CA ASP A 145 -7.39 -7.58 10.80
C ASP A 145 -8.01 -7.11 12.12
N PRO A 146 -8.99 -7.86 12.68
CA PRO A 146 -9.63 -7.50 13.96
C PRO A 146 -8.65 -7.41 15.14
N ASP A 147 -7.57 -8.17 15.12
CA ASP A 147 -6.51 -8.16 16.13
C ASP A 147 -5.44 -7.09 15.92
N ASN A 148 -5.38 -6.47 14.72
CA ASN A 148 -4.45 -5.40 14.42
C ASN A 148 -4.95 -4.03 14.95
N THR A 149 -5.00 -3.90 16.26
CA THR A 149 -5.47 -2.67 16.94
C THR A 149 -4.59 -1.46 16.61
N ALA A 150 -3.33 -1.66 16.28
CA ALA A 150 -2.43 -0.58 15.87
C ALA A 150 -2.90 0.05 14.55
N SER A 151 -3.24 -0.77 13.55
CA SER A 151 -3.75 -0.28 12.27
C SER A 151 -5.12 0.38 12.44
N GLN A 152 -6.02 -0.16 13.25
CA GLN A 152 -7.33 0.43 13.53
C GLN A 152 -7.16 1.87 14.05
N LYS A 153 -6.32 2.06 15.09
CA LYS A 153 -6.03 3.39 15.65
C LYS A 153 -5.39 4.36 14.66
N VAL A 154 -4.57 3.86 13.74
CA VAL A 154 -3.98 4.68 12.66
C VAL A 154 -5.09 5.18 11.74
N ILE A 155 -5.97 4.29 11.30
CA ILE A 155 -7.05 4.60 10.36
C ILE A 155 -8.04 5.58 11.00
N GLU A 156 -8.45 5.34 12.24
CA GLU A 156 -9.35 6.24 13.01
C GLU A 156 -8.76 7.64 13.17
N ARG A 157 -7.47 7.74 13.52
CA ARG A 157 -6.76 9.02 13.64
C ARG A 157 -6.63 9.76 12.30
N ALA A 158 -6.64 9.04 11.19
CA ALA A 158 -6.66 9.63 9.85
C ALA A 158 -8.08 10.01 9.37
N GLY A 159 -9.10 9.90 10.24
CA GLY A 159 -10.49 10.25 9.94
C GLY A 159 -11.33 9.09 9.42
N GLY A 160 -10.84 7.87 9.51
CA GLY A 160 -11.57 6.67 9.10
C GLY A 160 -12.58 6.22 10.15
N SER A 161 -13.75 5.80 9.70
CA SER A 161 -14.78 5.16 10.51
C SER A 161 -14.98 3.71 10.09
N LEU A 162 -15.29 2.85 11.03
CA LEU A 162 -15.62 1.46 10.74
C LEU A 162 -16.89 1.39 9.88
N HIS A 163 -16.73 0.85 8.67
CA HIS A 163 -17.84 0.70 7.72
C HIS A 163 -18.49 -0.68 7.80
N GLY A 164 -17.74 -1.70 8.23
CA GLY A 164 -18.27 -3.05 8.42
C GLY A 164 -17.18 -4.11 8.55
N THR A 165 -17.66 -5.33 8.70
CA THR A 165 -16.83 -6.55 8.70
C THR A 165 -17.05 -7.30 7.40
N PHE A 166 -16.06 -8.09 6.98
CA PHE A 166 -16.17 -8.94 5.81
C PHE A 166 -15.30 -10.19 5.98
N THR A 167 -15.57 -11.21 5.21
CA THR A 167 -14.69 -12.38 5.10
C THR A 167 -13.72 -12.13 3.95
N LYS A 168 -12.43 -12.19 4.22
CA LYS A 168 -11.42 -12.11 3.16
C LYS A 168 -11.63 -13.25 2.16
N PRO A 169 -11.42 -13.00 0.86
CA PRO A 169 -11.44 -14.06 -0.15
C PRO A 169 -10.47 -15.20 0.17
N VAL A 170 -10.71 -16.37 -0.39
CA VAL A 170 -9.95 -17.62 -0.13
C VAL A 170 -8.45 -17.41 -0.31
N GLN A 171 -8.02 -16.69 -1.35
CA GLN A 171 -6.63 -16.36 -1.61
C GLN A 171 -5.95 -15.51 -0.51
N PHE A 172 -6.74 -14.93 0.40
CA PHE A 172 -6.26 -14.21 1.59
C PHE A 172 -6.60 -14.94 2.89
N GLY A 173 -6.92 -16.24 2.80
CA GLY A 173 -7.08 -17.15 3.95
C GLY A 173 -8.46 -17.16 4.59
N SER A 174 -9.50 -16.59 3.97
CA SER A 174 -10.91 -16.63 4.44
C SER A 174 -11.12 -16.16 5.89
N LYS A 175 -10.21 -15.33 6.40
CA LYS A 175 -10.28 -14.78 7.76
C LYS A 175 -11.18 -13.55 7.82
N PRO A 176 -11.76 -13.22 8.98
CA PRO A 176 -12.46 -11.95 9.17
C PRO A 176 -11.54 -10.76 8.91
N GLY A 177 -12.11 -9.70 8.35
CA GLY A 177 -11.47 -8.41 8.15
C GLY A 177 -12.38 -7.27 8.59
N LEU A 178 -11.80 -6.17 8.98
CA LEU A 178 -12.49 -4.91 9.24
C LEU A 178 -12.27 -3.99 8.04
N ARG A 179 -13.34 -3.30 7.62
CA ARG A 179 -13.30 -2.29 6.56
C ARG A 179 -13.61 -0.94 7.16
N PHE A 180 -12.67 -0.03 7.02
CA PHE A 180 -12.83 1.38 7.39
C PHE A 180 -12.95 2.22 6.13
N ARG A 181 -13.67 3.33 6.25
CA ARG A 181 -13.87 4.30 5.16
C ARG A 181 -13.49 5.69 5.62
N ILE A 182 -12.76 6.42 4.75
CA ILE A 182 -12.47 7.84 4.90
C ILE A 182 -13.16 8.54 3.74
N HIS A 183 -14.11 9.43 4.04
CA HIS A 183 -14.82 10.24 3.03
C HIS A 183 -13.93 11.40 2.56
N LEU A 184 -13.91 11.64 1.26
CA LEU A 184 -13.12 12.69 0.62
C LEU A 184 -14.06 13.87 0.28
N GLN A 185 -14.04 14.87 1.14
CA GLN A 185 -14.83 16.11 0.98
C GLN A 185 -14.21 17.06 -0.06
#